data_6be5eb4a1f2d4b77a19a3866d7d4d15b
#
_entry.id   6be5eb4a1f2d4b77a19a3866d7d4d15b
#
_cell.length_a   1.000
_cell.length_b   1.000
_cell.length_c   1.000
_cell.angle_alpha   90.00
_cell.angle_beta   90.00
_cell.angle_gamma   90.00
#
_symmetry.space_group_name_H-M   'P 1'
#
loop_
_entity.id
_entity.type
_entity.pdbx_description
1 polymer ?
#
loop_
_entity_poly.entity_id
_entity_poly.type
_entity_poly.pdbx_seq_one_letter_code
_entity_poly.pdbx_strand_id
1 'polypeptide(L)' 'MRRATIRTELADAERIAAAVVPDNTPEIDTSVEDGAIVTHIERETTGGLRTTIDDYVVNLSVATKVVQTANQHTNTNYE' A
#
# COMPACT_ATOMS: atom_id res chain seq x y z
N MET A 1 -0.32 19.73 12.79
CA MET A 1 0.02 18.49 12.10
C MET A 1 -1.21 17.90 11.44
N ARG A 2 -1.08 17.42 10.22
CA ARG A 2 -2.18 16.84 9.46
C ARG A 2 -1.98 15.34 9.37
N ARG A 3 -3.05 14.58 9.53
CA ARG A 3 -2.99 13.12 9.54
C ARG A 3 -4.04 12.53 8.62
N ALA A 4 -3.72 11.36 8.07
CA ALA A 4 -4.68 10.58 7.30
C ALA A 4 -4.50 9.12 7.64
N THR A 5 -5.59 8.37 7.58
CA THR A 5 -5.55 6.92 7.73
C THR A 5 -6.23 6.33 6.51
N ILE A 6 -5.54 5.41 5.85
CA ILE A 6 -6.05 4.74 4.66
C ILE A 6 -6.16 3.26 4.99
N ARG A 7 -7.37 2.73 4.84
CA ARG A 7 -7.61 1.30 5.06
C ARG A 7 -8.00 0.67 3.73
N THR A 8 -7.27 -0.38 3.34
CA THR A 8 -7.50 -1.06 2.07
C THR A 8 -7.69 -2.55 2.34
N GLU A 9 -8.85 -3.07 2.00
CA GLU A 9 -9.12 -4.49 2.18
C GLU A 9 -8.74 -5.23 0.90
N LEU A 10 -7.83 -6.18 1.04
CA LEU A 10 -7.26 -6.91 -0.08
C LEU A 10 -7.01 -8.36 0.29
N ALA A 11 -7.15 -9.24 -0.70
CA ALA A 11 -6.97 -10.67 -0.45
C ALA A 11 -5.55 -11.02 -0.02
N ASP A 12 -4.54 -10.39 -0.61
CA ASP A 12 -3.14 -10.68 -0.30
C ASP A 12 -2.51 -9.53 0.48
N ALA A 13 -3.22 -9.02 1.50
CA ALA A 13 -2.82 -7.82 2.20
C ALA A 13 -1.39 -7.89 2.73
N GLU A 14 -0.99 -9.01 3.34
CA GLU A 14 0.35 -9.12 3.91
C GLU A 14 1.44 -9.05 2.86
N ARG A 15 1.24 -9.71 1.73
CA ARG A 15 2.22 -9.69 0.65
C ARG A 15 2.31 -8.33 -0.01
N ILE A 16 1.16 -7.69 -0.19
CA ILE A 16 1.11 -6.37 -0.81
C ILE A 16 1.74 -5.34 0.13
N ALA A 17 1.44 -5.42 1.43
CA ALA A 17 2.06 -4.53 2.40
C ALA A 17 3.57 -4.69 2.40
N ALA A 18 4.07 -5.92 2.37
CA ALA A 18 5.51 -6.17 2.34
C ALA A 18 6.15 -5.57 1.09
N ALA A 19 5.42 -5.51 -0.01
CA ALA A 19 5.94 -4.93 -1.25
C ALA A 19 5.94 -3.41 -1.22
N VAL A 20 5.02 -2.78 -0.47
CA VAL A 20 4.91 -1.33 -0.46
C VAL A 20 5.75 -0.68 0.64
N VAL A 21 5.99 -1.36 1.75
CA VAL A 21 6.72 -0.82 2.89
C VAL A 21 8.11 -0.26 2.52
N PRO A 22 8.92 -0.92 1.66
CA PRO A 22 10.22 -0.36 1.32
C PRO A 22 10.17 1.02 0.68
N ASP A 23 9.05 1.39 0.06
CA ASP A 23 8.90 2.70 -0.56
C ASP A 23 8.35 3.75 0.41
N ASN A 24 8.02 3.35 1.63
CA ASN A 24 7.48 4.30 2.62
C ASN A 24 8.59 5.18 3.18
N THR A 25 8.23 6.43 3.44
CA THR A 25 9.11 7.37 4.11
C THR A 25 8.77 7.35 5.61
N PRO A 26 9.56 8.04 6.46
CA PRO A 26 9.26 8.06 7.91
C PRO A 26 7.87 8.58 8.25
N GLU A 27 7.25 9.35 7.37
CA GLU A 27 5.92 9.90 7.61
C GLU A 27 4.81 8.88 7.36
N ILE A 28 5.14 7.71 6.82
CA ILE A 28 4.16 6.69 6.43
C ILE A 28 4.39 5.43 7.27
N ASP A 29 3.34 5.02 7.97
CA ASP A 29 3.39 3.81 8.78
C ASP A 29 2.32 2.84 8.29
N THR A 30 2.75 1.66 7.85
CA THR A 30 1.87 0.67 7.25
C THR A 30 1.85 -0.61 8.08
N SER A 31 0.66 -1.09 8.38
CA SER A 31 0.48 -2.36 9.09
C SER A 31 -0.64 -3.16 8.44
N VAL A 32 -0.76 -4.42 8.83
CA VAL A 32 -1.85 -5.28 8.35
C VAL A 32 -2.71 -5.66 9.53
N GLU A 33 -4.02 -5.43 9.40
CA GLU A 33 -4.99 -5.72 10.46
C GLU A 33 -6.21 -6.37 9.84
N ASP A 34 -6.52 -7.58 10.27
CA ASP A 34 -7.75 -8.27 9.84
C ASP A 34 -7.92 -8.33 8.33
N GLY A 35 -6.84 -8.63 7.61
CA GLY A 35 -6.89 -8.76 6.17
C GLY A 35 -6.93 -7.43 5.43
N ALA A 36 -6.67 -6.33 6.12
CA ALA A 36 -6.61 -5.02 5.51
C ALA A 36 -5.26 -4.39 5.73
N ILE A 37 -4.83 -3.57 4.78
CA ILE A 37 -3.64 -2.74 4.95
C ILE A 37 -4.10 -1.42 5.54
N VAL A 38 -3.55 -1.07 6.71
CA VAL A 38 -3.86 0.18 7.38
C VAL A 38 -2.63 1.05 7.36
N THR A 39 -2.74 2.23 6.77
CA THR A 39 -1.61 3.15 6.63
C THR A 39 -1.94 4.48 7.28
N HIS A 40 -1.04 4.92 8.15
CA HIS A 40 -1.15 6.21 8.80
C HIS A 40 -0.09 7.14 8.22
N ILE A 41 -0.51 8.33 7.83
CA ILE A 41 0.36 9.33 7.21
C ILE A 41 0.24 10.61 7.99
N GLU A 42 1.39 11.21 8.34
CA GLU A 42 1.44 12.49 9.04
C GLU A 42 2.32 13.46 8.29
N ARG A 43 1.82 14.65 8.06
CA ARG A 43 2.59 15.74 7.45
C ARG A 43 2.22 17.05 8.14
N GLU A 44 3.09 18.04 8.01
CA GLU A 44 2.85 19.32 8.67
C GLU A 44 1.82 20.16 7.95
N THR A 45 1.70 20.01 6.65
CA THR A 45 0.78 20.82 5.85
C THR A 45 -0.23 19.95 5.11
N THR A 46 -1.36 20.56 4.76
CA THR A 46 -2.39 19.89 3.97
C THR A 46 -1.85 19.52 2.58
N GLY A 47 -1.10 20.43 1.96
CA GLY A 47 -0.51 20.13 0.65
C GLY A 47 0.48 18.99 0.69
N GLY A 48 1.33 18.95 1.73
CA GLY A 48 2.27 17.85 1.91
C GLY A 48 1.56 16.54 2.14
N LEU A 49 0.51 16.55 2.95
CA LEU A 49 -0.27 15.36 3.23
C LEU A 49 -0.90 14.83 1.93
N ARG A 50 -1.50 15.70 1.14
CA ARG A 50 -2.14 15.30 -0.10
C ARG A 50 -1.13 14.68 -1.07
N THR A 51 0.03 15.30 -1.22
CA THR A 51 1.07 14.78 -2.09
C THR A 51 1.53 13.39 -1.65
N THR A 52 1.72 13.22 -0.34
CA THR A 52 2.15 11.94 0.21
C THR A 52 1.08 10.86 0.01
N ILE A 53 -0.19 11.21 0.19
CA ILE A 53 -1.29 10.28 -0.06
C ILE A 53 -1.30 9.85 -1.52
N ASP A 54 -1.16 10.80 -2.44
CA ASP A 54 -1.17 10.49 -3.86
C ASP A 54 -0.02 9.55 -4.22
N ASP A 55 1.17 9.81 -3.70
CA ASP A 55 2.34 8.96 -3.94
C ASP A 55 2.13 7.56 -3.36
N TYR A 56 1.59 7.49 -2.15
CA TYR A 56 1.33 6.22 -1.50
C TYR A 56 0.32 5.39 -2.31
N VAL A 57 -0.75 6.01 -2.79
CA VAL A 57 -1.77 5.32 -3.55
C VAL A 57 -1.18 4.75 -4.84
N VAL A 58 -0.29 5.50 -5.50
CA VAL A 58 0.39 5.00 -6.69
C VAL A 58 1.25 3.78 -6.34
N ASN A 59 2.04 3.88 -5.28
CA ASN A 59 2.90 2.78 -4.86
C ASN A 59 2.09 1.55 -4.48
N LEU A 60 0.99 1.75 -3.78
CA LEU A 60 0.10 0.65 -3.39
C LEU A 60 -0.52 -0.01 -4.64
N SER A 61 -0.92 0.79 -5.61
CA SER A 61 -1.51 0.28 -6.85
C SER A 61 -0.50 -0.57 -7.62
N VAL A 62 0.76 -0.11 -7.68
CA VAL A 62 1.81 -0.86 -8.36
C VAL A 62 2.09 -2.17 -7.62
N ALA A 63 2.20 -2.10 -6.30
CA ALA A 63 2.45 -3.30 -5.49
C ALA A 63 1.34 -4.32 -5.66
N THR A 64 0.09 -3.85 -5.68
CA THR A 64 -1.07 -4.72 -5.86
C THR A 64 -1.00 -5.43 -7.21
N LYS A 65 -0.68 -4.68 -8.26
CA LYS A 65 -0.55 -5.25 -9.59
C LYS A 65 0.55 -6.29 -9.67
N VAL A 66 1.69 -6.00 -9.07
CA VAL A 66 2.82 -6.92 -9.08
C VAL A 66 2.45 -8.23 -8.41
N VAL A 67 1.82 -8.17 -7.24
CA VAL A 67 1.43 -9.36 -6.51
C VAL A 67 0.37 -10.15 -7.28
N GLN A 68 -0.62 -9.46 -7.83
CA GLN A 68 -1.67 -10.12 -8.61
C GLN A 68 -1.11 -10.77 -9.87
N THR A 69 -0.20 -10.10 -10.55
CA THR A 69 0.44 -10.66 -11.74
C THR A 69 1.25 -11.90 -11.40
N ALA A 70 1.97 -11.88 -10.30
CA ALA A 70 2.73 -13.03 -9.85
C ALA A 70 1.81 -14.21 -9.56
N ASN A 71 0.67 -13.96 -8.91
CA ASN A 71 -0.30 -15.01 -8.62
C ASN A 71 -0.89 -15.58 -9.90
N GLN A 72 -1.26 -14.72 -10.85
CA GLN A 72 -1.78 -15.16 -12.12
C GLN A 72 -0.77 -16.00 -12.87
N HIS A 73 0.47 -15.56 -12.88
CA HIS A 73 1.53 -16.27 -13.55
C HIS A 73 1.75 -17.65 -12.93
N THR A 74 1.70 -17.69 -11.60
CA THR A 74 1.88 -18.93 -10.87
C THR A 74 0.74 -19.90 -11.14
N ASN A 75 -0.47 -19.39 -11.28
CA ASN A 75 -1.65 -20.21 -11.48
C ASN A 75 -1.89 -20.58 -12.93
N THR A 76 -1.24 -19.91 -13.84
CA THR A 76 -1.44 -20.19 -15.23
C THR A 76 -0.71 -21.45 -15.61
N ASN A 77 -1.45 -22.34 -16.11
CA ASN A 77 -0.88 -23.62 -16.43
C ASN A 77 -1.14 -23.87 -17.87
N TYR A 78 -0.09 -23.95 -18.61
CA TYR A 78 -0.28 -24.10 -19.99
C TYR A 78 0.02 -25.46 -20.38
N GLU A 79 -0.71 -25.95 -21.16
CA GLU A 79 -0.40 -27.16 -21.64
C GLU A 79 -0.31 -27.16 -23.00
#